data_3977cd918fed3f6afde4d5a359913310
#
_entry.id   3977cd918fed3f6afde4d5a359913310
#
_cell.length_a   1.000
_cell.length_b   1.000
_cell.length_c   1.000
_cell.angle_alpha   90.00
_cell.angle_beta   90.00
_cell.angle_gamma   90.00
#
_symmetry.space_group_name_H-M   'P 1'
#
loop_
_entity.id
_entity.type
_entity.pdbx_description
1 polymer ?
#
loop_
_entity_poly.entity_id
_entity_poly.type
_entity_poly.pdbx_seq_one_letter_code
_entity_poly.pdbx_strand_id
1 'polypeptide(L)'
;MRIAIVSPEFPPDIGGVETYAFEYVKELASRGHQVTVFTVRHARGEADLPGVRIEPVLRLCRAIDRETFARFNADVWHALNAAYAWIANERPVGLVSVYGNDFLRPYYPIAQPDLRHFPLAWRWSDAVSRRLRPLWLRLTAPVVRRSMARSRHIIACSRYTERVLLQRIPECGGRTSVALVGVGTHFFDVAWQPAADRIPRLLTVSRLSEPRKNVDRVLHALSRLKGRHDFRYVVVGDGHDRARLERLAGDLQLGERVRFTGFVNRAELLDIYAHSDLMVLASAVIPGSHEGFGIVYLEAAASGVPSLAARLAGAAEAVDEGKSGMYVEEPTVDAIARALARFLGGQVRFDPEACRNFARRFTWASVVDHSLQYYSQPHSAGET
;
A
#
# COMPACT_ATOMS: atom_id res chain seq x y z
N MET A 1 22.15 -6.74 -14.77
CA MET A 1 22.66 -6.44 -13.42
C MET A 1 22.13 -7.49 -12.45
N ARG A 2 22.86 -7.78 -11.39
CA ARG A 2 22.39 -8.56 -10.22
C ARG A 2 21.82 -7.56 -9.22
N ILE A 3 20.52 -7.68 -8.96
CA ILE A 3 19.79 -6.74 -8.10
C ILE A 3 19.27 -7.47 -6.88
N ALA A 4 19.64 -6.99 -5.70
CA ALA A 4 19.12 -7.45 -4.42
C ALA A 4 18.00 -6.51 -3.94
N ILE A 5 16.80 -7.03 -3.88
CA ILE A 5 15.62 -6.34 -3.35
C ILE A 5 15.39 -6.82 -1.91
N VAL A 6 15.25 -5.90 -0.98
CA VAL A 6 14.96 -6.22 0.42
C VAL A 6 13.58 -5.70 0.78
N SER A 7 12.63 -6.62 0.91
CA SER A 7 11.24 -6.31 1.23
C SER A 7 10.69 -7.30 2.27
N PRO A 8 10.50 -6.87 3.51
CA PRO A 8 9.81 -7.70 4.49
C PRO A 8 8.34 -7.96 4.11
N GLU A 9 7.73 -7.02 3.40
CA GLU A 9 6.38 -7.12 2.86
C GLU A 9 6.45 -7.64 1.43
N PHE A 10 6.10 -8.91 1.25
CA PHE A 10 6.10 -9.61 -0.04
C PHE A 10 4.99 -10.67 -0.06
N PRO A 11 4.44 -11.06 -1.22
CA PRO A 11 3.50 -12.18 -1.28
C PRO A 11 4.10 -13.46 -0.65
N PRO A 12 3.25 -14.34 -0.09
CA PRO A 12 1.80 -14.47 -0.28
C PRO A 12 0.92 -13.58 0.62
N ASP A 13 1.52 -12.73 1.44
CA ASP A 13 0.74 -11.73 2.17
C ASP A 13 0.15 -10.71 1.19
N ILE A 14 -1.01 -10.15 1.54
CA ILE A 14 -1.78 -9.28 0.66
C ILE A 14 -1.84 -7.86 1.23
N GLY A 15 -1.45 -6.90 0.40
CA GLY A 15 -1.47 -5.48 0.74
C GLY A 15 -0.84 -4.62 -0.34
N GLY A 16 -0.92 -3.31 -0.19
CA GLY A 16 -0.41 -2.38 -1.21
C GLY A 16 1.11 -2.41 -1.38
N VAL A 17 1.87 -2.62 -0.29
CA VAL A 17 3.34 -2.69 -0.35
C VAL A 17 3.77 -4.05 -0.93
N GLU A 18 3.08 -5.12 -0.55
CA GLU A 18 3.28 -6.47 -1.07
C GLU A 18 3.05 -6.51 -2.59
N THR A 19 1.94 -5.88 -3.06
CA THR A 19 1.64 -5.74 -4.49
C THR A 19 2.72 -4.90 -5.19
N TYR A 20 3.12 -3.77 -4.59
CA TYR A 20 4.20 -2.95 -5.11
C TYR A 20 5.49 -3.76 -5.29
N ALA A 21 5.93 -4.45 -4.24
CA ALA A 21 7.17 -5.23 -4.27
C ALA A 21 7.13 -6.32 -5.35
N PHE A 22 6.00 -7.03 -5.45
CA PHE A 22 5.82 -8.09 -6.44
C PHE A 22 5.86 -7.57 -7.88
N GLU A 23 5.06 -6.57 -8.21
CA GLU A 23 5.00 -6.04 -9.58
C GLU A 23 6.29 -5.31 -9.97
N TYR A 24 6.94 -4.63 -9.03
CA TYR A 24 8.24 -4.00 -9.22
C TYR A 24 9.33 -5.03 -9.57
N VAL A 25 9.39 -6.11 -8.82
CA VAL A 25 10.36 -7.20 -9.04
C VAL A 25 10.08 -7.91 -10.35
N LYS A 26 8.82 -8.18 -10.67
CA LYS A 26 8.39 -8.78 -11.92
C LYS A 26 8.81 -7.94 -13.13
N GLU A 27 8.63 -6.63 -13.05
CA GLU A 27 9.06 -5.71 -14.11
C GLU A 27 10.59 -5.68 -14.27
N LEU A 28 11.36 -5.70 -13.17
CA LEU A 28 12.83 -5.82 -13.23
C LEU A 28 13.27 -7.13 -13.90
N ALA A 29 12.65 -8.25 -13.54
CA ALA A 29 12.96 -9.56 -14.12
C ALA A 29 12.62 -9.63 -15.60
N SER A 30 11.48 -9.05 -16.03
CA SER A 30 11.06 -9.01 -17.43
C SER A 30 12.05 -8.25 -18.33
N ARG A 31 12.84 -7.34 -17.75
CA ARG A 31 13.92 -6.60 -18.42
C ARG A 31 15.27 -7.33 -18.43
N GLY A 32 15.30 -8.59 -18.03
CA GLY A 32 16.51 -9.42 -18.05
C GLY A 32 17.49 -9.17 -16.91
N HIS A 33 17.04 -8.52 -15.82
CA HIS A 33 17.85 -8.40 -14.61
C HIS A 33 17.79 -9.70 -13.80
N GLN A 34 18.92 -10.06 -13.16
CA GLN A 34 18.97 -11.16 -12.19
C GLN A 34 18.51 -10.62 -10.83
N VAL A 35 17.28 -10.92 -10.42
CA VAL A 35 16.70 -10.36 -9.21
C VAL A 35 16.67 -11.41 -8.09
N THR A 36 17.22 -11.02 -6.93
CA THR A 36 17.06 -11.78 -5.68
C THR A 36 16.26 -10.95 -4.70
N VAL A 37 15.16 -11.50 -4.21
CA VAL A 37 14.30 -10.89 -3.19
C VAL A 37 14.58 -11.49 -1.84
N PHE A 38 14.97 -10.67 -0.88
CA PHE A 38 15.07 -11.04 0.52
C PHE A 38 13.79 -10.64 1.23
N THR A 39 13.10 -11.62 1.78
CA THR A 39 11.82 -11.42 2.48
C THR A 39 11.74 -12.22 3.78
N VAL A 40 10.69 -12.04 4.56
CA VAL A 40 10.42 -12.87 5.73
C VAL A 40 9.80 -14.20 5.29
N ARG A 41 9.92 -15.23 6.15
CA ARG A 41 9.21 -16.50 5.94
C ARG A 41 7.72 -16.30 6.25
N HIS A 42 6.87 -16.59 5.29
CA HIS A 42 5.43 -16.50 5.44
C HIS A 42 4.81 -17.84 5.87
N ALA A 43 3.78 -17.77 6.70
CA ALA A 43 3.07 -18.96 7.18
C ALA A 43 2.26 -19.66 6.06
N ARG A 44 1.91 -18.93 4.99
CA ARG A 44 1.13 -19.42 3.83
C ARG A 44 1.99 -20.00 2.71
N GLY A 45 3.28 -20.21 2.95
CA GLY A 45 4.23 -20.67 1.94
C GLY A 45 5.04 -19.52 1.34
N GLU A 46 5.65 -19.77 0.20
CA GLU A 46 6.50 -18.81 -0.50
C GLU A 46 5.83 -18.39 -1.82
N ALA A 47 6.08 -17.17 -2.22
CA ALA A 47 5.65 -16.71 -3.56
C ALA A 47 6.51 -17.42 -4.62
N ASP A 48 5.92 -17.73 -5.75
CA ASP A 48 6.64 -18.16 -6.95
C ASP A 48 6.58 -17.06 -8.01
N LEU A 49 7.75 -16.67 -8.49
CA LEU A 49 7.87 -15.67 -9.56
C LEU A 49 8.97 -16.11 -10.53
N PRO A 50 8.60 -16.55 -11.74
CA PRO A 50 9.57 -17.06 -12.73
C PRO A 50 10.70 -16.06 -12.99
N GLY A 51 11.93 -16.56 -12.96
CA GLY A 51 13.14 -15.76 -13.20
C GLY A 51 13.60 -14.91 -12.00
N VAL A 52 12.94 -15.03 -10.85
CA VAL A 52 13.31 -14.34 -9.61
C VAL A 52 13.69 -15.35 -8.53
N ARG A 53 14.82 -15.11 -7.86
CA ARG A 53 15.22 -15.89 -6.69
C ARG A 53 14.61 -15.27 -5.43
N ILE A 54 13.80 -16.02 -4.69
CA ILE A 54 13.19 -15.57 -3.45
C ILE A 54 13.88 -16.25 -2.27
N GLU A 55 14.37 -15.44 -1.33
CA GLU A 55 15.11 -15.85 -0.14
C GLU A 55 14.32 -15.43 1.12
N PRO A 56 13.56 -16.34 1.75
CA PRO A 56 12.75 -16.05 2.93
C PRO A 56 13.61 -16.09 4.21
N VAL A 57 14.63 -15.25 4.26
CA VAL A 57 15.71 -15.30 5.27
C VAL A 57 15.69 -14.15 6.25
N LEU A 58 14.90 -13.10 6.01
CA LEU A 58 14.86 -11.93 6.88
C LEU A 58 14.36 -12.29 8.27
N ARG A 59 15.09 -11.83 9.28
CA ARG A 59 14.77 -11.99 10.70
C ARG A 59 14.33 -10.70 11.36
N LEU A 60 14.26 -9.61 10.59
CA LEU A 60 13.96 -8.27 11.08
C LEU A 60 14.93 -7.84 12.20
N CYS A 61 16.16 -8.36 12.15
CA CYS A 61 17.24 -8.08 13.08
C CYS A 61 18.49 -7.71 12.28
N ARG A 62 18.95 -6.45 12.40
CA ARG A 62 20.06 -5.93 11.60
C ARG A 62 21.32 -6.79 11.68
N ALA A 63 21.68 -7.26 12.88
CA ALA A 63 22.89 -8.06 13.04
C ALA A 63 22.83 -9.38 12.26
N ILE A 64 21.70 -10.09 12.37
CA ILE A 64 21.50 -11.40 11.70
C ILE A 64 21.36 -11.19 10.18
N ASP A 65 20.53 -10.21 9.77
CA ASP A 65 20.29 -9.95 8.37
C ASP A 65 21.55 -9.46 7.65
N ARG A 66 22.41 -8.71 8.35
CA ARG A 66 23.73 -8.29 7.86
C ARG A 66 24.65 -9.46 7.54
N GLU A 67 24.73 -10.45 8.44
CA GLU A 67 25.52 -11.68 8.21
C GLU A 67 24.96 -12.47 7.04
N THR A 68 23.64 -12.54 6.93
CA THR A 68 22.97 -13.18 5.79
C THR A 68 23.36 -12.48 4.49
N PHE A 69 23.22 -11.16 4.43
CA PHE A 69 23.54 -10.38 3.23
C PHE A 69 25.02 -10.43 2.83
N ALA A 70 25.93 -10.66 3.77
CA ALA A 70 27.36 -10.80 3.49
C ALA A 70 27.68 -11.97 2.56
N ARG A 71 26.80 -12.97 2.48
CA ARG A 71 26.94 -14.17 1.65
C ARG A 71 26.46 -13.97 0.21
N PHE A 72 25.83 -12.81 -0.09
CA PHE A 72 25.27 -12.52 -1.39
C PHE A 72 26.04 -11.37 -2.06
N ASN A 73 26.28 -11.52 -3.35
CA ASN A 73 26.92 -10.51 -4.17
C ASN A 73 25.90 -9.95 -5.17
N ALA A 74 25.61 -8.66 -5.06
CA ALA A 74 24.72 -7.92 -5.95
C ALA A 74 25.38 -6.62 -6.38
N ASP A 75 25.08 -6.18 -7.60
CA ASP A 75 25.57 -4.92 -8.14
C ASP A 75 24.78 -3.75 -7.55
N VAL A 76 23.52 -4.00 -7.17
CA VAL A 76 22.60 -3.03 -6.58
C VAL A 76 21.86 -3.65 -5.41
N TRP A 77 21.73 -2.86 -4.34
CA TRP A 77 20.88 -3.17 -3.18
C TRP A 77 19.79 -2.10 -3.07
N HIS A 78 18.53 -2.53 -3.11
CA HIS A 78 17.38 -1.64 -3.00
C HIS A 78 16.43 -2.14 -1.90
N ALA A 79 16.27 -1.34 -0.86
CA ALA A 79 15.33 -1.62 0.22
C ALA A 79 13.94 -1.04 -0.12
N LEU A 80 12.93 -1.89 -0.19
CA LEU A 80 11.54 -1.48 -0.37
C LEU A 80 10.83 -1.22 0.98
N ASN A 81 11.58 -0.77 1.99
CA ASN A 81 11.06 -0.37 3.27
C ASN A 81 12.14 0.41 4.05
N ALA A 82 11.76 1.53 4.65
CA ALA A 82 12.66 2.41 5.40
C ALA A 82 13.39 1.70 6.56
N ALA A 83 12.81 0.63 7.13
CA ALA A 83 13.47 -0.14 8.18
C ALA A 83 14.79 -0.77 7.73
N TYR A 84 14.95 -1.01 6.43
CA TYR A 84 16.19 -1.56 5.84
C TYR A 84 17.08 -0.48 5.20
N ALA A 85 16.80 0.80 5.40
CA ALA A 85 17.64 1.90 4.90
C ALA A 85 19.13 1.78 5.34
N TRP A 86 19.42 1.05 6.43
CA TRP A 86 20.78 0.81 6.91
C TRP A 86 21.67 0.08 5.88
N ILE A 87 21.09 -0.64 4.93
CA ILE A 87 21.84 -1.30 3.85
C ILE A 87 22.62 -0.29 3.03
N ALA A 88 22.06 0.91 2.82
CA ALA A 88 22.71 1.99 2.11
C ALA A 88 24.02 2.47 2.75
N ASN A 89 24.20 2.22 4.06
CA ASN A 89 25.43 2.59 4.78
C ASN A 89 26.54 1.54 4.62
N GLU A 90 26.21 0.35 4.16
CA GLU A 90 27.09 -0.82 4.16
C GLU A 90 27.35 -1.38 2.76
N ARG A 91 26.60 -0.90 1.77
CA ARG A 91 26.67 -1.38 0.37
C ARG A 91 26.88 -0.22 -0.58
N PRO A 92 27.69 -0.40 -1.64
CA PRO A 92 28.12 0.68 -2.53
C PRO A 92 26.97 1.35 -3.29
N VAL A 93 25.87 0.62 -3.53
CA VAL A 93 24.67 1.16 -4.17
C VAL A 93 23.45 0.80 -3.32
N GLY A 94 23.04 1.70 -2.49
CA GLY A 94 21.88 1.54 -1.62
C GLY A 94 20.79 2.54 -1.95
N LEU A 95 19.62 2.04 -2.38
CA LEU A 95 18.40 2.82 -2.60
C LEU A 95 17.35 2.40 -1.59
N VAL A 96 16.44 3.32 -1.30
CA VAL A 96 15.31 3.06 -0.38
C VAL A 96 14.04 3.58 -1.01
N SER A 97 13.03 2.72 -1.16
CA SER A 97 11.66 3.16 -1.45
C SER A 97 10.86 3.30 -0.18
N VAL A 98 10.05 4.37 -0.09
CA VAL A 98 9.26 4.70 1.11
C VAL A 98 7.80 4.95 0.77
N TYR A 99 6.92 4.52 1.68
CA TYR A 99 5.47 4.54 1.50
C TYR A 99 4.74 5.36 2.57
N GLY A 100 5.43 5.91 3.55
CA GLY A 100 4.92 6.76 4.61
C GLY A 100 4.94 6.10 5.97
N ASN A 101 4.14 5.08 6.21
CA ASN A 101 4.07 4.42 7.52
C ASN A 101 5.39 3.77 7.92
N ASP A 102 6.17 3.31 6.99
CA ASP A 102 7.45 2.62 7.16
C ASP A 102 8.54 3.51 7.80
N PHE A 103 8.56 4.81 7.52
CA PHE A 103 9.47 5.74 8.19
C PHE A 103 8.82 6.55 9.31
N LEU A 104 7.50 6.75 9.27
CA LEU A 104 6.77 7.45 10.33
C LEU A 104 6.61 6.61 11.59
N ARG A 105 6.44 5.31 11.41
CA ARG A 105 6.32 4.30 12.46
C ARG A 105 7.16 3.08 12.11
N PRO A 106 8.48 3.25 11.98
CA PRO A 106 9.33 2.14 11.60
C PRO A 106 9.17 1.01 12.63
N TYR A 107 8.70 -0.14 12.17
CA TYR A 107 8.64 -1.33 12.99
C TYR A 107 9.98 -2.06 12.95
N TYR A 108 10.99 -1.42 13.38
CA TYR A 108 12.31 -1.97 13.50
C TYR A 108 12.57 -2.37 14.94
N PRO A 109 13.19 -3.46 15.17
CA PRO A 109 13.34 -4.76 14.51
C PRO A 109 12.38 -5.82 15.04
N ILE A 110 11.28 -5.41 15.65
CA ILE A 110 10.35 -6.30 16.35
C ILE A 110 8.95 -6.14 15.76
N ALA A 111 8.84 -6.30 14.46
CA ALA A 111 7.62 -6.79 13.90
C ALA A 111 7.65 -8.30 14.11
N GLN A 112 7.10 -8.72 15.24
CA GLN A 112 6.94 -10.12 15.61
C GLN A 112 8.07 -11.01 15.08
N PRO A 113 9.16 -11.22 15.83
CA PRO A 113 9.98 -12.38 15.58
C PRO A 113 9.01 -13.55 15.48
N ASP A 114 9.21 -14.47 14.58
CA ASP A 114 8.40 -15.69 14.50
C ASP A 114 8.52 -16.41 15.86
N LEU A 115 7.65 -15.98 16.80
CA LEU A 115 7.68 -16.41 18.20
C LEU A 115 7.39 -17.90 18.35
N ARG A 116 7.03 -18.58 17.23
CA ARG A 116 6.84 -20.03 17.20
C ARG A 116 8.14 -20.79 17.49
N HIS A 117 9.29 -20.16 17.30
CA HIS A 117 10.62 -20.74 17.60
C HIS A 117 11.18 -20.34 18.97
N PHE A 118 10.46 -19.51 19.75
CA PHE A 118 10.89 -19.10 21.10
C PHE A 118 10.17 -19.91 22.19
N PRO A 119 10.82 -20.17 23.34
CA PRO A 119 10.18 -20.86 24.47
C PRO A 119 8.87 -20.23 24.88
N LEU A 120 7.95 -21.03 25.42
CA LEU A 120 6.60 -20.60 25.84
C LEU A 120 6.56 -19.30 26.67
N ALA A 121 7.62 -19.02 27.45
CA ALA A 121 7.77 -17.79 28.22
C ALA A 121 7.74 -16.50 27.38
N TRP A 122 8.12 -16.56 26.10
CA TRP A 122 8.13 -15.41 25.19
C TRP A 122 6.79 -15.21 24.47
N ARG A 123 5.91 -16.21 24.46
CA ARG A 123 4.55 -16.09 23.93
C ARG A 123 3.68 -15.13 24.76
N TRP A 124 4.02 -14.92 26.04
CA TRP A 124 3.42 -13.90 26.90
C TRP A 124 3.89 -12.48 26.54
N SER A 125 4.90 -12.37 25.68
CA SER A 125 5.54 -11.09 25.32
C SER A 125 4.69 -10.25 24.36
N ASP A 126 3.62 -10.77 23.77
CA ASP A 126 2.82 -9.98 22.79
C ASP A 126 2.11 -8.80 23.47
N ALA A 127 1.65 -8.98 24.70
CA ALA A 127 1.11 -7.89 25.51
C ALA A 127 2.21 -6.94 26.01
N VAL A 128 3.39 -7.50 26.34
CA VAL A 128 4.58 -6.74 26.80
C VAL A 128 5.18 -5.99 25.62
N SER A 129 5.32 -6.61 24.46
CA SER A 129 5.85 -5.95 23.25
C SER A 129 4.93 -4.82 22.77
N ARG A 130 3.62 -4.98 22.86
CA ARG A 130 2.66 -3.89 22.59
C ARG A 130 2.82 -2.72 23.55
N ARG A 131 3.06 -2.97 24.84
CA ARG A 131 3.31 -1.92 25.84
C ARG A 131 4.66 -1.26 25.65
N LEU A 132 5.69 -2.00 25.23
CA LEU A 132 7.03 -1.49 25.00
C LEU A 132 7.20 -0.85 23.60
N ARG A 133 6.24 -1.01 22.71
CA ARG A 133 6.28 -0.44 21.35
C ARG A 133 6.63 1.06 21.29
N PRO A 134 6.08 1.94 22.15
CA PRO A 134 6.46 3.35 22.12
C PRO A 134 7.94 3.58 22.48
N LEU A 135 8.48 2.79 23.39
CA LEU A 135 9.90 2.87 23.77
C LEU A 135 10.79 2.39 22.62
N TRP A 136 10.43 1.27 21.99
CA TRP A 136 11.15 0.75 20.84
C TRP A 136 11.14 1.72 19.67
N LEU A 137 10.00 2.35 19.37
CA LEU A 137 9.91 3.37 18.33
C LEU A 137 10.84 4.56 18.62
N ARG A 138 10.95 4.98 19.90
CA ARG A 138 11.88 6.05 20.30
C ARG A 138 13.35 5.67 20.08
N LEU A 139 13.70 4.41 20.30
CA LEU A 139 15.07 3.91 20.11
C LEU A 139 15.41 3.66 18.63
N THR A 140 14.44 3.22 17.84
CA THR A 140 14.67 2.81 16.45
C THR A 140 14.50 3.95 15.44
N ALA A 141 13.62 4.89 15.69
CA ALA A 141 13.42 6.03 14.81
C ALA A 141 14.69 6.84 14.50
N PRO A 142 15.58 7.14 15.49
CA PRO A 142 16.85 7.80 15.20
C PRO A 142 17.79 6.98 14.31
N VAL A 143 17.77 5.65 14.45
CA VAL A 143 18.61 4.76 13.63
C VAL A 143 18.12 4.76 12.19
N VAL A 144 16.83 4.62 11.98
CA VAL A 144 16.22 4.69 10.64
C VAL A 144 16.46 6.06 10.00
N ARG A 145 16.24 7.15 10.76
CA ARG A 145 16.52 8.51 10.31
C ARG A 145 17.95 8.69 9.83
N ARG A 146 18.94 8.28 10.65
CA ARG A 146 20.37 8.37 10.29
C ARG A 146 20.70 7.54 9.06
N SER A 147 20.12 6.35 8.95
CA SER A 147 20.31 5.47 7.80
C SER A 147 19.73 6.07 6.52
N MET A 148 18.51 6.60 6.59
CA MET A 148 17.89 7.29 5.46
C MET A 148 18.69 8.54 5.06
N ALA A 149 19.14 9.34 6.04
CA ALA A 149 19.96 10.51 5.79
C ALA A 149 21.30 10.19 5.09
N ARG A 150 21.76 8.96 5.16
CA ARG A 150 22.97 8.46 4.47
C ARG A 150 22.68 7.66 3.20
N SER A 151 21.41 7.35 2.94
CA SER A 151 21.03 6.62 1.73
C SER A 151 21.44 7.42 0.50
N ARG A 152 21.93 6.70 -0.50
CA ARG A 152 22.34 7.32 -1.76
C ARG A 152 21.18 8.04 -2.43
N HIS A 153 20.05 7.38 -2.53
CA HIS A 153 18.83 7.95 -3.07
C HIS A 153 17.60 7.34 -2.39
N ILE A 154 16.55 8.13 -2.27
CA ILE A 154 15.28 7.73 -1.68
C ILE A 154 14.18 7.97 -2.72
N ILE A 155 13.34 6.98 -2.92
CA ILE A 155 12.20 7.05 -3.84
C ILE A 155 10.92 7.04 -3.03
N ALA A 156 10.18 8.14 -3.07
CA ALA A 156 8.87 8.24 -2.41
C ALA A 156 7.75 7.84 -3.39
N CYS A 157 6.74 7.12 -2.89
CA CYS A 157 5.61 6.66 -3.69
C CYS A 157 4.61 7.77 -4.10
N SER A 158 4.75 8.97 -3.53
CA SER A 158 3.93 10.14 -3.84
C SER A 158 4.66 11.44 -3.44
N ARG A 159 4.25 12.57 -4.02
CA ARG A 159 4.73 13.90 -3.63
C ARG A 159 4.36 14.24 -2.20
N TYR A 160 3.21 13.76 -1.75
CA TYR A 160 2.83 13.93 -0.35
C TYR A 160 3.78 13.18 0.59
N THR A 161 4.10 11.92 0.28
CA THR A 161 5.05 11.11 1.07
C THR A 161 6.43 11.73 1.07
N GLU A 162 6.93 12.24 -0.05
CA GLU A 162 8.17 12.99 -0.15
C GLU A 162 8.17 14.22 0.77
N ARG A 163 7.13 15.04 0.69
CA ARG A 163 6.98 16.24 1.54
C ARG A 163 7.03 15.89 3.02
N VAL A 164 6.30 14.87 3.43
CA VAL A 164 6.29 14.39 4.82
C VAL A 164 7.66 13.85 5.23
N LEU A 165 8.34 13.15 4.34
CA LEU A 165 9.71 12.67 4.56
C LEU A 165 10.66 13.84 4.82
N LEU A 166 10.68 14.84 3.92
CA LEU A 166 11.58 16.00 4.02
C LEU A 166 11.27 16.89 5.24
N GLN A 167 10.00 16.98 5.66
CA GLN A 167 9.64 17.64 6.92
C GLN A 167 10.18 16.89 8.15
N ARG A 168 10.26 15.57 8.11
CA ARG A 168 10.71 14.73 9.22
C ARG A 168 12.20 14.50 9.25
N ILE A 169 12.80 14.41 8.07
CA ILE A 169 14.21 14.12 7.84
C ILE A 169 14.75 15.06 6.75
N PRO A 170 14.94 16.36 7.08
CA PRO A 170 15.41 17.35 6.09
C PRO A 170 16.74 16.98 5.44
N GLU A 171 17.56 16.18 6.13
CA GLU A 171 18.85 15.69 5.64
C GLU A 171 18.74 14.79 4.38
N CYS A 172 17.53 14.35 4.04
CA CYS A 172 17.25 13.61 2.80
C CYS A 172 17.08 14.54 1.58
N GLY A 173 17.03 15.85 1.78
CA GLY A 173 16.91 16.84 0.69
C GLY A 173 17.99 16.68 -0.37
N GLY A 174 17.64 16.90 -1.64
CA GLY A 174 18.53 16.71 -2.79
C GLY A 174 18.79 15.25 -3.19
N ARG A 175 18.38 14.28 -2.39
CA ARG A 175 18.53 12.84 -2.64
C ARG A 175 17.21 12.08 -2.60
N THR A 176 16.13 12.79 -2.74
CA THR A 176 14.77 12.21 -2.77
C THR A 176 14.11 12.55 -4.10
N SER A 177 13.42 11.60 -4.66
CA SER A 177 12.58 11.78 -5.84
C SER A 177 11.27 11.01 -5.69
N VAL A 178 10.34 11.26 -6.59
CA VAL A 178 9.02 10.65 -6.57
C VAL A 178 8.85 9.72 -7.77
N ALA A 179 8.53 8.46 -7.51
CA ALA A 179 8.00 7.54 -8.50
C ALA A 179 6.59 7.13 -8.06
N LEU A 180 5.59 7.59 -8.80
CA LEU A 180 4.20 7.21 -8.54
C LEU A 180 4.00 5.71 -8.79
N VAL A 181 3.09 5.11 -8.03
CA VAL A 181 2.85 3.66 -8.08
C VAL A 181 2.25 3.26 -9.43
N GLY A 182 2.63 2.08 -9.94
CA GLY A 182 2.04 1.49 -11.14
C GLY A 182 0.76 0.70 -10.85
N VAL A 183 0.02 0.36 -11.89
CA VAL A 183 -1.14 -0.54 -11.84
C VAL A 183 -0.91 -1.78 -12.71
N GLY A 184 -1.43 -2.93 -12.26
CA GLY A 184 -1.32 -4.18 -13.02
C GLY A 184 -2.16 -4.15 -14.30
N THR A 185 -1.59 -4.61 -15.41
CA THR A 185 -2.25 -4.59 -16.73
C THR A 185 -3.54 -5.41 -16.77
N HIS A 186 -3.63 -6.46 -15.97
CA HIS A 186 -4.82 -7.33 -15.88
C HIS A 186 -6.09 -6.63 -15.38
N PHE A 187 -5.98 -5.45 -14.74
CA PHE A 187 -7.15 -4.65 -14.38
C PHE A 187 -7.79 -3.95 -15.59
N PHE A 188 -7.03 -3.71 -16.66
CA PHE A 188 -7.58 -3.15 -17.91
C PHE A 188 -8.38 -4.17 -18.72
N ASP A 189 -8.20 -5.47 -18.47
CA ASP A 189 -8.91 -6.56 -19.14
C ASP A 189 -10.31 -6.79 -18.53
N VAL A 190 -10.64 -6.08 -17.45
CA VAL A 190 -11.95 -6.17 -16.79
C VAL A 190 -13.03 -5.63 -17.72
N ALA A 191 -13.95 -6.51 -18.12
CA ALA A 191 -15.15 -6.10 -18.84
C ALA A 191 -16.15 -5.48 -17.86
N TRP A 192 -16.04 -4.16 -17.64
CA TRP A 192 -17.01 -3.46 -16.80
C TRP A 192 -18.42 -3.58 -17.37
N GLN A 193 -19.34 -4.04 -16.53
CA GLN A 193 -20.73 -4.27 -16.89
C GLN A 193 -21.60 -3.24 -16.18
N PRO A 194 -22.01 -2.16 -16.90
CA PRO A 194 -22.91 -1.18 -16.31
C PRO A 194 -24.23 -1.83 -15.96
N ALA A 195 -24.72 -1.48 -14.81
CA ALA A 195 -25.99 -1.99 -14.35
C ALA A 195 -27.12 -1.11 -14.85
N ALA A 196 -27.62 -1.36 -16.07
CA ALA A 196 -28.75 -0.61 -16.59
C ALA A 196 -30.00 -0.73 -15.69
N ASP A 197 -30.21 -1.90 -15.09
CA ASP A 197 -31.43 -2.21 -14.31
C ASP A 197 -31.16 -2.78 -12.92
N ARG A 198 -29.94 -2.62 -12.38
CA ARG A 198 -29.59 -3.19 -11.08
C ARG A 198 -29.31 -2.14 -9.99
N ILE A 199 -29.45 -2.56 -8.77
CA ILE A 199 -29.11 -1.77 -7.59
C ILE A 199 -27.61 -1.40 -7.63
N PRO A 200 -27.24 -0.10 -7.54
CA PRO A 200 -25.84 0.34 -7.57
C PRO A 200 -24.98 -0.40 -6.55
N ARG A 201 -23.80 -0.84 -6.97
CA ARG A 201 -22.85 -1.57 -6.14
C ARG A 201 -21.66 -0.69 -5.80
N LEU A 202 -21.53 -0.39 -4.54
CA LEU A 202 -20.38 0.32 -3.95
C LEU A 202 -19.35 -0.70 -3.50
N LEU A 203 -18.07 -0.36 -3.59
CA LEU A 203 -16.96 -1.24 -3.25
C LEU A 203 -15.97 -0.53 -2.33
N THR A 204 -15.46 -1.21 -1.33
CA THR A 204 -14.20 -0.85 -0.65
C THR A 204 -13.23 -2.02 -0.72
N VAL A 205 -11.99 -1.76 -1.12
CA VAL A 205 -10.90 -2.73 -1.08
C VAL A 205 -9.84 -2.19 -0.11
N SER A 206 -9.70 -2.82 1.06
CA SER A 206 -8.71 -2.38 2.05
C SER A 206 -8.42 -3.42 3.12
N ARG A 207 -7.24 -3.33 3.75
CA ARG A 207 -7.00 -4.02 5.03
C ARG A 207 -7.92 -3.42 6.11
N LEU A 208 -8.63 -4.29 6.84
CA LEU A 208 -9.54 -3.89 7.93
C LEU A 208 -8.82 -3.86 9.28
N SER A 209 -7.61 -3.34 9.30
CA SER A 209 -6.77 -3.15 10.49
C SER A 209 -6.27 -1.72 10.64
N GLU A 210 -6.74 -0.82 9.77
CA GLU A 210 -6.32 0.58 9.71
C GLU A 210 -7.54 1.50 9.88
N PRO A 211 -7.85 1.99 11.10
CA PRO A 211 -9.03 2.85 11.34
C PRO A 211 -9.11 4.08 10.42
N ARG A 212 -7.94 4.59 9.96
CA ARG A 212 -7.89 5.72 9.03
C ARG A 212 -8.58 5.46 7.68
N LYS A 213 -8.85 4.19 7.33
CA LYS A 213 -9.58 3.84 6.09
C LYS A 213 -11.06 4.23 6.14
N ASN A 214 -11.58 4.57 7.33
CA ASN A 214 -12.92 5.11 7.56
C ASN A 214 -14.07 4.23 7.03
N VAL A 215 -13.92 2.92 7.02
CA VAL A 215 -14.99 2.00 6.61
C VAL A 215 -16.23 2.17 7.52
N ASP A 216 -16.01 2.43 8.80
CA ASP A 216 -17.06 2.77 9.76
C ASP A 216 -17.83 4.04 9.39
N ARG A 217 -17.12 5.10 8.94
CA ARG A 217 -17.76 6.34 8.47
C ARG A 217 -18.59 6.12 7.21
N VAL A 218 -18.11 5.24 6.31
CA VAL A 218 -18.89 4.85 5.12
C VAL A 218 -20.16 4.13 5.53
N LEU A 219 -20.11 3.19 6.49
CA LEU A 219 -21.29 2.50 7.03
C LEU A 219 -22.29 3.49 7.64
N HIS A 220 -21.83 4.44 8.47
CA HIS A 220 -22.69 5.48 9.02
C HIS A 220 -23.29 6.38 7.92
N ALA A 221 -22.54 6.73 6.89
CA ALA A 221 -23.05 7.51 5.76
C ALA A 221 -24.16 6.75 5.01
N LEU A 222 -23.92 5.47 4.73
CA LEU A 222 -24.89 4.60 4.06
C LEU A 222 -26.17 4.38 4.89
N SER A 223 -26.05 4.30 6.22
CA SER A 223 -27.23 4.16 7.08
C SER A 223 -28.19 5.36 6.98
N ARG A 224 -27.67 6.55 6.70
CA ARG A 224 -28.49 7.75 6.48
C ARG A 224 -29.19 7.77 5.12
N LEU A 225 -28.69 6.98 4.19
CA LEU A 225 -29.17 6.94 2.80
C LEU A 225 -30.13 5.80 2.52
N LYS A 226 -30.14 4.76 3.37
CA LYS A 226 -30.88 3.48 3.15
C LYS A 226 -32.40 3.64 2.94
N GLY A 227 -32.99 4.73 3.40
CA GLY A 227 -34.42 5.03 3.23
C GLY A 227 -34.74 5.84 1.96
N ARG A 228 -33.73 6.32 1.23
CA ARG A 228 -33.89 7.18 0.05
C ARG A 228 -33.24 6.63 -1.20
N HIS A 229 -32.26 5.72 -1.06
CA HIS A 229 -31.53 5.13 -2.16
C HIS A 229 -31.34 3.65 -1.94
N ASP A 230 -31.49 2.89 -3.01
CA ASP A 230 -31.06 1.51 -3.05
C ASP A 230 -29.58 1.42 -3.40
N PHE A 231 -28.88 0.53 -2.75
CA PHE A 231 -27.46 0.24 -2.97
C PHE A 231 -27.09 -1.14 -2.42
N ARG A 232 -26.01 -1.70 -2.94
CA ARG A 232 -25.24 -2.78 -2.31
C ARG A 232 -23.85 -2.28 -2.00
N TYR A 233 -23.29 -2.69 -0.88
CA TYR A 233 -21.94 -2.32 -0.50
C TYR A 233 -21.12 -3.56 -0.23
N VAL A 234 -20.03 -3.73 -0.98
CA VAL A 234 -19.09 -4.86 -0.83
C VAL A 234 -17.82 -4.34 -0.20
N VAL A 235 -17.38 -4.98 0.87
CA VAL A 235 -16.10 -4.67 1.56
C VAL A 235 -15.18 -5.87 1.37
N VAL A 236 -14.14 -5.67 0.57
CA VAL A 236 -13.11 -6.66 0.30
C VAL A 236 -11.92 -6.42 1.20
N GLY A 237 -11.46 -7.46 1.86
CA GLY A 237 -10.31 -7.47 2.73
C GLY A 237 -10.61 -7.96 4.14
N ASP A 238 -9.56 -8.12 4.92
CA ASP A 238 -9.64 -8.67 6.28
C ASP A 238 -8.77 -7.87 7.25
N GLY A 239 -8.93 -8.14 8.53
CA GLY A 239 -8.19 -7.50 9.61
C GLY A 239 -8.90 -7.57 10.94
N HIS A 240 -8.23 -7.15 12.01
CA HIS A 240 -8.76 -7.25 13.37
C HIS A 240 -10.03 -6.40 13.60
N ASP A 241 -10.31 -5.41 12.76
CA ASP A 241 -11.51 -4.58 12.84
C ASP A 241 -12.73 -5.18 12.14
N ARG A 242 -12.57 -6.25 11.36
CA ARG A 242 -13.65 -6.83 10.57
C ARG A 242 -14.89 -7.15 11.42
N ALA A 243 -14.72 -7.91 12.48
CA ALA A 243 -15.84 -8.31 13.34
C ALA A 243 -16.55 -7.09 13.98
N ARG A 244 -15.83 -6.01 14.28
CA ARG A 244 -16.40 -4.75 14.76
C ARG A 244 -17.22 -4.06 13.66
N LEU A 245 -16.73 -4.02 12.45
CA LEU A 245 -17.41 -3.39 11.31
C LEU A 245 -18.65 -4.19 10.88
N GLU A 246 -18.61 -5.52 10.93
CA GLU A 246 -19.77 -6.38 10.67
C GLU A 246 -20.88 -6.15 11.73
N ARG A 247 -20.53 -6.08 13.01
CA ARG A 247 -21.50 -5.71 14.08
C ARG A 247 -22.07 -4.31 13.84
N LEU A 248 -21.22 -3.32 13.53
CA LEU A 248 -21.67 -1.96 13.24
C LEU A 248 -22.67 -1.92 12.07
N ALA A 249 -22.43 -2.69 11.01
CA ALA A 249 -23.38 -2.78 9.89
C ALA A 249 -24.75 -3.35 10.34
N GLY A 250 -24.74 -4.33 11.25
CA GLY A 250 -25.95 -4.87 11.88
C GLY A 250 -26.67 -3.82 12.72
N ASP A 251 -25.96 -3.14 13.62
CA ASP A 251 -26.50 -2.09 14.51
C ASP A 251 -27.12 -0.92 13.72
N LEU A 252 -26.52 -0.59 12.59
CA LEU A 252 -27.00 0.42 11.66
C LEU A 252 -28.15 -0.10 10.77
N GLN A 253 -28.58 -1.33 10.94
CA GLN A 253 -29.64 -1.96 10.17
C GLN A 253 -29.39 -1.92 8.65
N LEU A 254 -28.15 -2.12 8.23
CA LEU A 254 -27.79 -2.20 6.82
C LEU A 254 -28.03 -3.61 6.24
N GLY A 255 -28.13 -4.63 7.09
CA GLY A 255 -28.56 -5.99 6.76
C GLY A 255 -27.86 -6.55 5.53
N GLU A 256 -28.65 -7.11 4.61
CA GLU A 256 -28.17 -7.72 3.36
C GLU A 256 -27.59 -6.71 2.35
N ARG A 257 -27.69 -5.41 2.62
CA ARG A 257 -27.11 -4.39 1.74
C ARG A 257 -25.58 -4.34 1.81
N VAL A 258 -24.97 -4.89 2.88
CA VAL A 258 -23.53 -4.88 3.11
C VAL A 258 -22.98 -6.29 3.18
N ARG A 259 -21.97 -6.58 2.38
CA ARG A 259 -21.27 -7.87 2.36
C ARG A 259 -19.78 -7.68 2.62
N PHE A 260 -19.25 -8.35 3.63
CA PHE A 260 -17.81 -8.47 3.89
C PHE A 260 -17.32 -9.79 3.30
N THR A 261 -16.39 -9.73 2.36
CA THR A 261 -15.91 -10.94 1.67
C THR A 261 -14.75 -11.63 2.38
N GLY A 262 -14.00 -10.88 3.20
CA GLY A 262 -12.66 -11.30 3.61
C GLY A 262 -11.67 -11.15 2.46
N PHE A 263 -10.59 -11.92 2.53
CA PHE A 263 -9.65 -12.01 1.41
C PHE A 263 -10.30 -12.74 0.23
N VAL A 264 -10.07 -12.22 -0.96
CA VAL A 264 -10.49 -12.82 -2.21
C VAL A 264 -9.26 -13.07 -3.09
N ASN A 265 -9.32 -14.06 -3.98
CA ASN A 265 -8.28 -14.27 -4.97
C ASN A 265 -8.37 -13.21 -6.10
N ARG A 266 -7.38 -13.21 -6.99
CA ARG A 266 -7.31 -12.24 -8.10
C ARG A 266 -8.53 -12.30 -9.02
N ALA A 267 -8.97 -13.49 -9.40
CA ALA A 267 -10.11 -13.64 -10.30
C ALA A 267 -11.41 -13.11 -9.67
N GLU A 268 -11.62 -13.41 -8.39
CA GLU A 268 -12.75 -12.88 -7.63
C GLU A 268 -12.69 -11.36 -7.49
N LEU A 269 -11.48 -10.79 -7.27
CA LEU A 269 -11.32 -9.34 -7.18
C LEU A 269 -11.65 -8.64 -8.49
N LEU A 270 -11.20 -9.19 -9.63
CA LEU A 270 -11.51 -8.66 -10.96
C LEU A 270 -13.02 -8.73 -11.25
N ASP A 271 -13.67 -9.83 -10.87
CA ASP A 271 -15.12 -9.96 -10.99
C ASP A 271 -15.87 -8.94 -10.14
N ILE A 272 -15.40 -8.70 -8.90
CA ILE A 272 -15.98 -7.67 -8.04
C ILE A 272 -15.84 -6.28 -8.66
N TYR A 273 -14.67 -5.93 -9.22
CA TYR A 273 -14.50 -4.67 -9.94
C TYR A 273 -15.43 -4.58 -11.15
N ALA A 274 -15.55 -5.65 -11.95
CA ALA A 274 -16.41 -5.69 -13.14
C ALA A 274 -17.87 -5.35 -12.83
N HIS A 275 -18.32 -5.69 -11.63
CA HIS A 275 -19.70 -5.49 -11.19
C HIS A 275 -19.86 -4.31 -10.19
N SER A 276 -18.87 -3.46 -10.05
CA SER A 276 -18.92 -2.29 -9.16
C SER A 276 -19.16 -1.00 -9.93
N ASP A 277 -19.87 -0.06 -9.33
CA ASP A 277 -20.20 1.23 -9.93
C ASP A 277 -19.42 2.38 -9.32
N LEU A 278 -18.96 2.24 -8.05
CA LEU A 278 -18.14 3.24 -7.37
C LEU A 278 -17.28 2.56 -6.31
N MET A 279 -15.99 2.79 -6.34
CA MET A 279 -15.11 2.48 -5.21
C MET A 279 -15.18 3.61 -4.18
N VAL A 280 -15.29 3.27 -2.89
CA VAL A 280 -15.39 4.22 -1.79
C VAL A 280 -14.27 3.96 -0.79
N LEU A 281 -13.29 4.85 -0.73
CA LEU A 281 -12.20 4.79 0.24
C LEU A 281 -11.78 6.20 0.66
N ALA A 282 -12.46 6.76 1.66
CA ALA A 282 -12.21 8.10 2.15
C ALA A 282 -11.20 8.10 3.31
N SER A 283 -9.95 7.75 3.03
CA SER A 283 -8.89 7.62 4.03
C SER A 283 -8.58 8.96 4.71
N ALA A 284 -8.45 8.95 6.05
CA ALA A 284 -7.99 10.08 6.83
C ALA A 284 -6.46 10.10 6.99
N VAL A 285 -5.94 11.25 7.37
CA VAL A 285 -4.59 11.39 7.91
C VAL A 285 -4.68 11.39 9.42
N ILE A 286 -3.95 10.51 10.07
CA ILE A 286 -3.86 10.42 11.53
C ILE A 286 -2.39 10.52 11.97
N PRO A 287 -2.10 10.86 13.22
CA PRO A 287 -0.71 10.97 13.69
C PRO A 287 0.12 9.71 13.36
N GLY A 288 1.17 9.89 12.54
CA GLY A 288 2.07 8.83 12.12
C GLY A 288 1.51 7.83 11.11
N SER A 289 0.38 8.14 10.45
CA SER A 289 -0.15 7.26 9.38
C SER A 289 -0.99 8.06 8.38
N HIS A 290 -0.72 7.84 7.11
CA HIS A 290 -1.46 8.41 5.99
C HIS A 290 -1.58 7.41 4.83
N GLU A 291 -2.39 7.72 3.85
CA GLU A 291 -2.41 6.99 2.59
C GLU A 291 -1.15 7.35 1.79
N GLY A 292 -0.26 6.38 1.55
CA GLY A 292 0.97 6.65 0.80
C GLY A 292 0.68 7.08 -0.63
N PHE A 293 -0.17 6.33 -1.30
CA PHE A 293 -0.69 6.62 -2.64
C PHE A 293 -2.12 6.05 -2.79
N GLY A 294 -2.31 4.77 -2.49
CA GLY A 294 -3.57 4.06 -2.63
C GLY A 294 -3.71 3.38 -4.00
N ILE A 295 -2.94 2.31 -4.21
CA ILE A 295 -2.95 1.53 -5.46
C ILE A 295 -4.36 1.10 -5.88
N VAL A 296 -5.24 0.84 -4.93
CA VAL A 296 -6.63 0.39 -5.19
C VAL A 296 -7.46 1.43 -5.97
N TYR A 297 -7.11 2.74 -5.90
CA TYR A 297 -7.75 3.75 -6.74
C TYR A 297 -7.38 3.58 -8.21
N LEU A 298 -6.13 3.20 -8.49
CA LEU A 298 -5.69 2.90 -9.84
C LEU A 298 -6.28 1.57 -10.35
N GLU A 299 -6.38 0.57 -9.49
CA GLU A 299 -7.02 -0.72 -9.80
C GLU A 299 -8.49 -0.51 -10.20
N ALA A 300 -9.22 0.28 -9.41
CA ALA A 300 -10.59 0.66 -9.74
C ALA A 300 -10.66 1.42 -11.07
N ALA A 301 -9.84 2.46 -11.25
CA ALA A 301 -9.83 3.26 -12.47
C ALA A 301 -9.45 2.43 -13.71
N ALA A 302 -8.46 1.53 -13.61
CA ALA A 302 -8.07 0.61 -14.69
C ALA A 302 -9.20 -0.35 -15.06
N SER A 303 -10.02 -0.75 -14.08
CA SER A 303 -11.24 -1.55 -14.29
C SER A 303 -12.43 -0.73 -14.79
N GLY A 304 -12.28 0.59 -15.01
CA GLY A 304 -13.36 1.49 -15.43
C GLY A 304 -14.28 1.94 -14.30
N VAL A 305 -13.90 1.70 -13.03
CA VAL A 305 -14.68 2.05 -11.84
C VAL A 305 -14.18 3.35 -11.25
N PRO A 306 -15.02 4.39 -11.14
CA PRO A 306 -14.65 5.64 -10.50
C PRO A 306 -14.51 5.48 -8.99
N SER A 307 -13.82 6.44 -8.35
CA SER A 307 -13.58 6.41 -6.90
C SER A 307 -14.15 7.62 -6.16
N LEU A 308 -14.69 7.40 -4.97
CA LEU A 308 -14.89 8.44 -3.95
C LEU A 308 -13.71 8.37 -2.96
N ALA A 309 -12.86 9.38 -2.98
CA ALA A 309 -11.69 9.49 -2.12
C ALA A 309 -11.77 10.70 -1.19
N ALA A 310 -10.91 10.78 -0.17
CA ALA A 310 -10.63 12.04 0.51
C ALA A 310 -9.49 12.77 -0.23
N ARG A 311 -9.59 14.11 -0.38
CA ARG A 311 -8.53 14.92 -1.00
C ARG A 311 -7.37 15.12 -0.02
N LEU A 312 -6.86 14.02 0.51
CA LEU A 312 -5.84 13.99 1.55
C LEU A 312 -4.71 13.05 1.17
N ALA A 313 -3.50 13.44 1.53
CA ALA A 313 -2.30 12.62 1.37
C ALA A 313 -2.11 12.13 -0.09
N GLY A 314 -1.56 10.94 -0.28
CA GLY A 314 -1.34 10.36 -1.60
C GLY A 314 -2.61 10.02 -2.38
N ALA A 315 -3.77 9.89 -1.71
CA ALA A 315 -5.04 9.68 -2.39
C ALA A 315 -5.40 10.85 -3.33
N ALA A 316 -4.94 12.07 -3.02
CA ALA A 316 -5.11 13.24 -3.87
C ALA A 316 -4.30 13.17 -5.19
N GLU A 317 -3.36 12.24 -5.30
CA GLU A 317 -2.55 12.01 -6.50
C GLU A 317 -3.03 10.77 -7.29
N ALA A 318 -3.87 9.92 -6.67
CA ALA A 318 -4.34 8.66 -7.23
C ALA A 318 -5.73 8.73 -7.89
N VAL A 319 -6.39 9.90 -7.86
CA VAL A 319 -7.70 10.14 -8.46
C VAL A 319 -7.65 11.44 -9.26
N ASP A 320 -8.28 11.48 -10.43
CA ASP A 320 -8.47 12.69 -11.26
C ASP A 320 -9.95 13.09 -11.17
N GLU A 321 -10.19 14.23 -10.49
CA GLU A 321 -11.55 14.70 -10.23
C GLU A 321 -12.33 14.95 -11.51
N GLY A 322 -13.54 14.42 -11.55
CA GLY A 322 -14.42 14.51 -12.73
C GLY A 322 -14.12 13.49 -13.83
N LYS A 323 -12.96 12.81 -13.79
CA LYS A 323 -12.58 11.76 -14.75
C LYS A 323 -12.57 10.37 -14.12
N SER A 324 -11.69 10.15 -13.12
CA SER A 324 -11.60 8.85 -12.45
C SER A 324 -12.25 8.83 -11.07
N GLY A 325 -12.90 9.92 -10.67
CA GLY A 325 -13.61 9.94 -9.40
C GLY A 325 -13.97 11.34 -8.91
N MET A 326 -14.31 11.38 -7.62
CA MET A 326 -14.68 12.60 -6.89
C MET A 326 -14.07 12.58 -5.49
N TYR A 327 -14.00 13.76 -4.89
CA TYR A 327 -13.43 13.93 -3.56
C TYR A 327 -14.44 14.40 -2.51
N VAL A 328 -14.12 14.08 -1.26
CA VAL A 328 -14.52 14.85 -0.09
C VAL A 328 -13.28 15.53 0.47
N GLU A 329 -13.39 16.79 0.87
CA GLU A 329 -12.24 17.52 1.45
C GLU A 329 -11.87 16.96 2.82
N GLU A 330 -12.90 16.70 3.64
CA GLU A 330 -12.76 16.02 4.92
C GLU A 330 -13.63 14.76 4.93
N PRO A 331 -13.08 13.59 5.33
CA PRO A 331 -13.83 12.34 5.33
C PRO A 331 -14.76 12.20 6.54
N THR A 332 -15.64 13.20 6.73
CA THR A 332 -16.71 13.15 7.72
C THR A 332 -17.89 12.31 7.21
N VAL A 333 -18.68 11.78 8.14
CA VAL A 333 -19.89 11.02 7.78
C VAL A 333 -20.81 11.85 6.87
N ASP A 334 -20.98 13.15 7.17
CA ASP A 334 -21.85 14.06 6.41
C ASP A 334 -21.32 14.32 5.00
N ALA A 335 -20.01 14.54 4.85
CA ALA A 335 -19.41 14.77 3.54
C ALA A 335 -19.50 13.50 2.66
N ILE A 336 -19.19 12.34 3.23
CA ILE A 336 -19.32 11.05 2.54
C ILE A 336 -20.79 10.80 2.15
N ALA A 337 -21.74 11.02 3.05
CA ALA A 337 -23.17 10.83 2.77
C ALA A 337 -23.66 11.74 1.64
N ARG A 338 -23.27 13.04 1.62
CA ARG A 338 -23.62 13.95 0.53
C ARG A 338 -23.03 13.51 -0.80
N ALA A 339 -21.76 13.10 -0.83
CA ALA A 339 -21.12 12.64 -2.04
C ALA A 339 -21.78 11.36 -2.59
N LEU A 340 -22.06 10.39 -1.72
CA LEU A 340 -22.76 9.17 -2.08
C LEU A 340 -24.21 9.46 -2.56
N ALA A 341 -24.95 10.37 -1.91
CA ALA A 341 -26.29 10.75 -2.33
C ALA A 341 -26.31 11.34 -3.75
N ARG A 342 -25.32 12.18 -4.09
CA ARG A 342 -25.18 12.74 -5.45
C ARG A 342 -24.93 11.67 -6.49
N PHE A 343 -24.08 10.68 -6.17
CA PHE A 343 -23.79 9.56 -7.06
C PHE A 343 -25.01 8.65 -7.23
N LEU A 344 -25.59 8.17 -6.12
CA LEU A 344 -26.76 7.27 -6.11
C LEU A 344 -27.99 7.94 -6.73
N GLY A 345 -28.17 9.25 -6.57
CA GLY A 345 -29.22 10.05 -7.19
C GLY A 345 -28.96 10.40 -8.66
N GLY A 346 -27.86 9.94 -9.25
CA GLY A 346 -27.53 10.14 -10.66
C GLY A 346 -27.08 11.56 -11.03
N GLN A 347 -26.82 12.43 -10.06
CA GLN A 347 -26.33 13.81 -10.27
C GLN A 347 -24.86 13.84 -10.72
N VAL A 348 -24.10 12.77 -10.47
CA VAL A 348 -22.72 12.61 -10.90
C VAL A 348 -22.60 11.29 -11.63
N ARG A 349 -21.99 11.33 -12.80
CA ARG A 349 -21.70 10.17 -13.65
C ARG A 349 -20.25 10.24 -14.09
N PHE A 350 -19.67 9.09 -14.35
CA PHE A 350 -18.30 8.97 -14.82
C PHE A 350 -18.26 8.11 -16.07
N ASP A 351 -17.36 8.43 -16.98
CA ASP A 351 -17.08 7.61 -18.14
C ASP A 351 -16.02 6.56 -17.77
N PRO A 352 -16.32 5.27 -17.88
CA PRO A 352 -15.37 4.20 -17.61
C PRO A 352 -14.08 4.29 -18.43
N GLU A 353 -14.17 4.77 -19.67
CA GLU A 353 -12.98 4.94 -20.50
C GLU A 353 -12.12 6.12 -20.03
N ALA A 354 -12.72 7.20 -19.51
CA ALA A 354 -11.97 8.27 -18.87
C ALA A 354 -11.21 7.78 -17.61
N CYS A 355 -11.84 6.86 -16.83
CA CYS A 355 -11.16 6.20 -15.71
C CYS A 355 -9.93 5.41 -16.20
N ARG A 356 -10.11 4.55 -17.21
CA ARG A 356 -9.00 3.74 -17.79
C ARG A 356 -7.90 4.62 -18.36
N ASN A 357 -8.25 5.67 -19.09
CA ASN A 357 -7.29 6.61 -19.67
C ASN A 357 -6.45 7.31 -18.59
N PHE A 358 -7.04 7.63 -17.45
CA PHE A 358 -6.29 8.13 -16.31
C PHE A 358 -5.32 7.07 -15.79
N ALA A 359 -5.76 5.83 -15.55
CA ALA A 359 -4.95 4.75 -15.01
C ALA A 359 -3.80 4.33 -15.93
N ARG A 360 -3.95 4.40 -17.27
CA ARG A 360 -2.88 4.08 -18.25
C ARG A 360 -1.62 4.92 -18.08
N ARG A 361 -1.69 6.04 -17.39
CA ARG A 361 -0.54 6.91 -17.09
C ARG A 361 0.38 6.33 -16.02
N PHE A 362 -0.07 5.30 -15.30
CA PHE A 362 0.60 4.72 -14.15
C PHE A 362 1.06 3.30 -14.48
N THR A 363 2.29 3.16 -14.94
CA THR A 363 2.86 1.87 -15.35
C THR A 363 4.00 1.44 -14.44
N TRP A 364 4.13 0.14 -14.21
CA TRP A 364 5.29 -0.40 -13.49
C TRP A 364 6.58 -0.17 -14.25
N ALA A 365 6.52 -0.11 -15.59
CA ALA A 365 7.64 0.26 -16.42
C ALA A 365 8.21 1.64 -16.04
N SER A 366 7.37 2.66 -15.89
CA SER A 366 7.80 4.00 -15.47
C SER A 366 8.41 4.03 -14.07
N VAL A 367 7.88 3.21 -13.13
CA VAL A 367 8.42 3.09 -11.77
C VAL A 367 9.83 2.50 -11.80
N VAL A 368 10.02 1.44 -12.58
CA VAL A 368 11.33 0.79 -12.74
C VAL A 368 12.30 1.69 -13.50
N ASP A 369 11.87 2.34 -14.60
CA ASP A 369 12.71 3.31 -15.35
C ASP A 369 13.24 4.40 -14.43
N HIS A 370 12.38 4.93 -13.56
CA HIS A 370 12.79 5.92 -12.57
C HIS A 370 13.89 5.40 -11.64
N SER A 371 13.77 4.17 -11.15
CA SER A 371 14.74 3.57 -10.24
C SER A 371 16.06 3.24 -10.94
N LEU A 372 16.02 2.77 -12.21
CA LEU A 372 17.20 2.39 -12.99
C LEU A 372 18.17 3.56 -13.20
N GLN A 373 17.68 4.80 -13.23
CA GLN A 373 18.53 6.00 -13.33
C GLN A 373 19.52 6.09 -12.17
N TYR A 374 19.16 5.58 -11.01
CA TYR A 374 19.99 5.61 -9.81
C TYR A 374 20.80 4.33 -9.61
N TYR A 375 20.48 3.25 -10.32
CA TYR A 375 21.24 1.99 -10.27
C TYR A 375 22.59 2.09 -10.99
N SER A 376 22.66 2.86 -12.07
CA SER A 376 23.81 2.93 -12.94
C SER A 376 24.82 4.05 -12.62
N GLN A 377 24.50 4.94 -11.69
CA GLN A 377 25.39 6.07 -11.38
C GLN A 377 26.61 5.61 -10.57
N PRO A 378 27.85 5.97 -10.95
CA PRO A 378 29.02 5.69 -10.15
C PRO A 378 28.95 6.40 -8.79
N HIS A 379 29.60 5.81 -7.79
CA HIS A 379 29.76 6.43 -6.48
C HIS A 379 30.55 7.74 -6.68
N SER A 380 29.88 8.89 -6.61
CA SER A 380 30.61 10.12 -6.34
C SER A 380 31.12 9.96 -4.90
N ALA A 381 32.40 9.63 -4.76
CA ALA A 381 33.08 9.70 -3.48
C ALA A 381 32.93 11.15 -3.00
N GLY A 382 31.98 11.38 -2.11
CA GLY A 382 31.84 12.64 -1.42
C GLY A 382 33.11 12.86 -0.65
N GLU A 383 33.73 13.96 -0.93
CA GLU A 383 34.85 14.51 -0.22
C GLU A 383 34.58 14.44 1.29
N THR A 384 35.54 13.94 2.01
CA THR A 384 35.69 13.74 3.44
C THR A 384 35.25 14.92 4.30
#